data_2d6b4a5147c5d4c665f540b8082bb0ad
#
_entry.id   2d6b4a5147c5d4c665f540b8082bb0ad
#
_cell.length_a   1.000
_cell.length_b   1.000
_cell.length_c   1.000
_cell.angle_alpha   90.00
_cell.angle_beta   90.00
_cell.angle_gamma   90.00
#
_symmetry.space_group_name_H-M   'P 1'
#
loop_
_entity.id
_entity.type
_entity.pdbx_description
1 polymer ?
#
loop_
_entity_poly.entity_id
_entity_poly.type
_entity_poly.pdbx_seq_one_letter_code
_entity_poly.pdbx_strand_id
1 'polypeptide(L)'
;TNFKERAVNEPSATDMHILSVGTGGGGFKIKNKEKSNRWNLLKWAQLIPEIMMDGSIDTVAFQMNEIFETLNATNADSYLRIDTPEEDRKYSSDMSNASPENIAKLVKAGEKTLEYAKTEGLDDFLDALLD
;
A
#
# COMPACT_ATOMS: atom_id res chain seq x y z
N THR A 1 -18.48 -1.32 21.33
CA THR A 1 -19.49 -2.35 21.07
C THR A 1 -18.82 -3.68 21.08
N ASN A 2 -19.21 -4.52 22.02
CA ASN A 2 -18.58 -5.81 22.28
C ASN A 2 -19.01 -6.77 21.14
N PHE A 3 -18.09 -7.24 20.33
CA PHE A 3 -18.38 -8.21 19.27
C PHE A 3 -19.05 -9.49 19.81
N LYS A 4 -18.88 -9.79 21.10
CA LYS A 4 -19.53 -10.91 21.79
C LYS A 4 -21.04 -10.80 21.93
N GLU A 5 -21.64 -9.62 21.74
CA GLU A 5 -23.10 -9.43 21.86
C GLU A 5 -23.86 -9.63 20.55
N ARG A 6 -23.17 -9.78 19.42
CA ARG A 6 -23.79 -10.13 18.15
C ARG A 6 -23.81 -11.66 18.03
N ALA A 7 -24.67 -12.25 18.81
CA ALA A 7 -24.88 -13.68 18.82
C ALA A 7 -25.41 -14.18 17.47
N VAL A 8 -24.58 -14.78 16.65
CA VAL A 8 -24.95 -15.95 15.85
C VAL A 8 -23.71 -16.55 15.18
N ASN A 9 -22.75 -15.76 14.77
CA ASN A 9 -21.42 -16.23 14.38
C ASN A 9 -20.43 -15.13 14.74
N GLU A 10 -19.45 -15.45 15.56
CA GLU A 10 -18.36 -14.50 15.81
C GLU A 10 -17.63 -14.27 14.47
N PRO A 11 -17.63 -13.04 13.89
CA PRO A 11 -16.94 -12.80 12.64
C PRO A 11 -15.46 -13.09 12.82
N SER A 12 -14.95 -13.96 11.99
CA SER A 12 -13.53 -14.31 11.95
C SER A 12 -12.84 -13.57 10.81
N ALA A 13 -11.53 -13.62 10.77
CA ALA A 13 -10.78 -13.04 9.64
C ALA A 13 -11.12 -13.71 8.30
N THR A 14 -11.66 -14.93 8.32
CA THR A 14 -12.15 -15.63 7.12
C THR A 14 -13.40 -15.03 6.51
N ASP A 15 -14.14 -14.22 7.29
CA ASP A 15 -15.37 -13.55 6.85
C ASP A 15 -15.09 -12.10 6.40
N MET A 16 -13.84 -11.72 6.27
CA MET A 16 -13.42 -10.35 5.91
C MET A 16 -12.83 -10.30 4.52
N HIS A 17 -13.26 -9.31 3.74
CA HIS A 17 -12.57 -8.89 2.53
C HIS A 17 -11.88 -7.54 2.79
N ILE A 18 -10.58 -7.47 2.55
CA ILE A 18 -9.78 -6.28 2.83
C ILE A 18 -9.11 -5.79 1.55
N LEU A 19 -9.49 -4.60 1.12
CA LEU A 19 -8.79 -3.85 0.09
C LEU A 19 -7.83 -2.85 0.72
N SER A 20 -6.54 -3.01 0.49
CA SER A 20 -5.50 -2.10 0.94
C SER A 20 -5.02 -1.24 -0.23
N VAL A 21 -5.25 0.07 -0.15
CA VAL A 21 -4.83 1.00 -1.20
C VAL A 21 -3.62 1.80 -0.72
N GLY A 22 -2.51 1.66 -1.42
CA GLY A 22 -1.29 2.42 -1.17
C GLY A 22 -1.36 3.84 -1.77
N THR A 23 -0.50 4.71 -1.28
CA THR A 23 -0.40 6.11 -1.73
C THR A 23 0.71 6.31 -2.76
N GLY A 24 1.30 5.23 -3.29
CA GLY A 24 2.47 5.30 -4.17
C GLY A 24 3.77 5.65 -3.44
N GLY A 25 3.75 5.65 -2.11
CA GLY A 25 4.93 5.69 -1.27
C GLY A 25 5.62 4.32 -1.25
N GLY A 26 6.80 4.27 -0.74
CA GLY A 26 7.60 3.05 -0.68
C GLY A 26 8.78 3.08 -1.65
N GLY A 27 9.87 2.51 -1.22
CA GLY A 27 11.09 2.53 -1.98
C GLY A 27 11.92 3.78 -1.77
N PHE A 28 11.95 4.29 -0.53
CA PHE A 28 12.94 5.31 -0.18
C PHE A 28 14.34 4.85 -0.63
N LYS A 29 14.83 5.47 -1.71
CA LYS A 29 16.15 5.18 -2.24
C LYS A 29 17.10 6.30 -1.87
N ILE A 30 18.09 5.98 -1.06
CA ILE A 30 19.24 6.86 -0.86
C ILE A 30 20.03 6.91 -2.18
N LYS A 31 19.73 7.88 -3.01
CA LYS A 31 20.29 8.03 -4.38
C LYS A 31 21.81 8.21 -4.44
N ASN A 32 22.47 8.42 -3.30
CA ASN A 32 23.93 8.61 -3.24
C ASN A 32 24.50 8.04 -1.94
N LYS A 33 24.67 6.72 -1.87
CA LYS A 33 25.27 6.03 -0.70
C LYS A 33 26.62 6.61 -0.28
N GLU A 34 27.45 7.01 -1.25
CA GLU A 34 28.76 7.60 -0.98
C GLU A 34 28.71 8.98 -0.32
N LYS A 35 27.65 9.75 -0.55
CA LYS A 35 27.44 11.07 0.06
C LYS A 35 26.71 11.01 1.39
N SER A 36 26.01 9.91 1.70
CA SER A 36 25.25 9.77 2.93
C SER A 36 26.13 9.78 4.18
N ASN A 37 27.38 9.33 4.05
CA ASN A 37 28.36 9.34 5.13
C ASN A 37 28.80 10.77 5.56
N ARG A 38 28.42 11.80 4.79
CA ARG A 38 28.66 13.22 5.10
C ARG A 38 27.41 13.99 5.49
N TRP A 39 26.29 13.27 5.68
CA TRP A 39 25.04 13.91 6.07
C TRP A 39 25.10 14.31 7.54
N ASN A 40 24.71 15.54 7.80
CA ASN A 40 24.59 16.04 9.16
C ASN A 40 23.29 15.53 9.80
N LEU A 41 23.21 15.63 11.12
CA LEU A 41 22.07 15.19 11.92
C LEU A 41 20.74 15.77 11.42
N LEU A 42 20.76 17.00 10.92
CA LEU A 42 19.55 17.69 10.42
C LEU A 42 18.97 17.01 9.17
N LYS A 43 19.84 16.54 8.26
CA LYS A 43 19.41 15.78 7.07
C LYS A 43 18.83 14.43 7.45
N TRP A 44 19.43 13.74 8.39
CA TRP A 44 18.92 12.48 8.89
C TRP A 44 17.56 12.65 9.57
N ALA A 45 17.41 13.71 10.40
CA ALA A 45 16.15 13.98 11.08
C ALA A 45 14.97 14.22 10.12
N GLN A 46 15.20 14.72 8.92
CA GLN A 46 14.18 14.92 7.90
C GLN A 46 13.80 13.60 7.19
N LEU A 47 14.71 12.66 7.07
CA LEU A 47 14.53 11.43 6.32
C LEU A 47 14.05 10.25 7.18
N ILE A 48 14.34 10.24 8.47
CA ILE A 48 13.97 9.18 9.39
C ILE A 48 12.46 8.93 9.39
N PRO A 49 11.57 9.93 9.49
CA PRO A 49 10.13 9.70 9.46
C PRO A 49 9.68 9.00 8.17
N GLU A 50 10.19 9.40 7.02
CA GLU A 50 9.86 8.79 5.72
C GLU A 50 10.29 7.31 5.67
N ILE A 51 11.52 7.01 6.10
CA ILE A 51 12.04 5.64 6.17
C ILE A 51 11.20 4.78 7.13
N MET A 52 10.83 5.34 8.29
CA MET A 52 10.01 4.61 9.27
C MET A 52 8.59 4.33 8.75
N MET A 53 8.00 5.30 8.06
CA MET A 53 6.66 5.13 7.45
C MET A 53 6.70 4.05 6.37
N ASP A 54 7.66 4.10 5.46
CA ASP A 54 7.82 3.10 4.40
C ASP A 54 8.02 1.70 4.99
N GLY A 55 8.94 1.55 5.94
CA GLY A 55 9.20 0.26 6.57
C GLY A 55 8.00 -0.31 7.34
N SER A 56 7.17 0.54 7.93
CA SER A 56 5.94 0.12 8.60
C SER A 56 4.89 -0.37 7.60
N ILE A 57 4.71 0.34 6.50
CA ILE A 57 3.74 -0.02 5.45
C ILE A 57 4.08 -1.37 4.83
N ASP A 58 5.34 -1.57 4.46
CA ASP A 58 5.81 -2.82 3.85
C ASP A 58 5.66 -4.01 4.82
N THR A 59 5.98 -3.80 6.10
CA THR A 59 5.83 -4.83 7.12
C THR A 59 4.37 -5.23 7.32
N VAL A 60 3.46 -4.26 7.42
CA VAL A 60 2.02 -4.53 7.56
C VAL A 60 1.47 -5.23 6.33
N ALA A 61 1.84 -4.77 5.13
CA ALA A 61 1.40 -5.39 3.88
C ALA A 61 1.83 -6.86 3.79
N PHE A 62 3.09 -7.15 4.12
CA PHE A 62 3.61 -8.51 4.16
C PHE A 62 2.86 -9.37 5.19
N GLN A 63 2.70 -8.89 6.42
CA GLN A 63 1.99 -9.62 7.47
C GLN A 63 0.53 -9.91 7.11
N MET A 64 -0.16 -8.96 6.50
CA MET A 64 -1.55 -9.15 6.06
C MET A 64 -1.64 -10.20 4.96
N ASN A 65 -0.74 -10.16 3.98
CA ASN A 65 -0.69 -11.19 2.94
C ASN A 65 -0.50 -12.59 3.53
N GLU A 66 0.51 -12.78 4.39
CA GLU A 66 0.79 -14.06 5.05
C GLU A 66 -0.40 -14.57 5.90
N ILE A 67 -1.07 -13.66 6.63
CA ILE A 67 -2.24 -14.01 7.43
C ILE A 67 -3.36 -14.50 6.52
N PHE A 68 -3.68 -13.76 5.45
CA PHE A 68 -4.79 -14.12 4.57
C PHE A 68 -4.48 -15.34 3.71
N GLU A 69 -3.25 -15.53 3.25
CA GLU A 69 -2.84 -16.78 2.60
C GLU A 69 -2.99 -18.00 3.53
N THR A 70 -2.67 -17.83 4.81
CA THR A 70 -2.78 -18.91 5.80
C THR A 70 -4.23 -19.21 6.17
N LEU A 71 -5.08 -18.19 6.28
CA LEU A 71 -6.49 -18.33 6.66
C LEU A 71 -7.37 -18.78 5.51
N ASN A 72 -7.06 -18.34 4.30
CA ASN A 72 -7.87 -18.52 3.11
C ASN A 72 -7.24 -19.48 2.11
N ALA A 73 -6.77 -20.64 2.56
CA ALA A 73 -6.34 -21.71 1.65
C ALA A 73 -7.40 -22.12 0.59
N THR A 74 -8.65 -21.64 0.74
CA THR A 74 -9.78 -21.86 -0.17
C THR A 74 -10.30 -20.58 -0.85
N ASN A 75 -9.97 -19.39 -0.36
CA ASN A 75 -10.46 -18.10 -0.89
C ASN A 75 -9.29 -17.11 -0.98
N ALA A 76 -8.50 -17.22 -2.06
CA ALA A 76 -7.35 -16.33 -2.32
C ALA A 76 -7.75 -14.84 -2.47
N ASP A 77 -9.05 -14.55 -2.61
CA ASP A 77 -9.57 -13.24 -3.01
C ASP A 77 -10.00 -12.37 -1.82
N SER A 78 -9.62 -12.72 -0.58
CA SER A 78 -10.06 -11.97 0.60
C SER A 78 -9.15 -10.80 0.99
N TYR A 79 -7.96 -10.73 0.45
CA TYR A 79 -7.02 -9.62 0.65
C TYR A 79 -6.39 -9.20 -0.66
N LEU A 80 -6.58 -7.94 -1.03
CA LEU A 80 -5.92 -7.35 -2.18
C LEU A 80 -5.21 -6.05 -1.77
N ARG A 81 -3.93 -5.94 -2.10
CA ARG A 81 -3.20 -4.68 -1.98
C ARG A 81 -2.93 -4.08 -3.35
N ILE A 82 -3.37 -2.84 -3.50
CA ILE A 82 -3.13 -2.03 -4.70
C ILE A 82 -2.17 -0.91 -4.35
N ASP A 83 -1.07 -0.79 -5.09
CA ASP A 83 -0.15 0.34 -4.97
C ASP A 83 0.44 0.69 -6.34
N THR A 84 0.92 1.92 -6.50
CA THR A 84 1.52 2.38 -7.76
C THR A 84 2.83 1.65 -8.01
N PRO A 85 3.01 0.96 -9.16
CA PRO A 85 4.28 0.34 -9.54
C PRO A 85 5.43 1.35 -9.52
N GLU A 86 6.63 0.91 -9.13
CA GLU A 86 7.78 1.79 -8.95
C GLU A 86 8.15 2.56 -10.23
N GLU A 87 8.04 1.93 -11.39
CA GLU A 87 8.31 2.52 -12.70
C GLU A 87 7.35 3.65 -13.10
N ASP A 88 6.15 3.68 -12.51
CA ASP A 88 5.13 4.68 -12.77
C ASP A 88 5.12 5.84 -11.76
N ARG A 89 5.95 5.78 -10.72
CA ARG A 89 6.12 6.83 -9.71
C ARG A 89 6.95 8.00 -10.25
N LYS A 90 6.42 8.71 -11.25
CA LYS A 90 7.08 9.85 -11.93
C LYS A 90 6.63 11.21 -11.41
N TYR A 91 5.85 11.24 -10.34
CA TYR A 91 5.40 12.44 -9.65
C TYR A 91 6.39 12.88 -8.56
N SER A 92 6.19 14.07 -8.01
CA SER A 92 7.02 14.60 -6.94
C SER A 92 6.83 13.82 -5.64
N SER A 93 7.91 13.53 -4.93
CA SER A 93 7.87 13.00 -3.56
C SER A 93 7.47 14.07 -2.53
N ASP A 94 7.48 15.35 -2.91
CA ASP A 94 7.01 16.42 -2.05
C ASP A 94 5.48 16.46 -2.07
N MET A 95 4.86 16.02 -0.96
CA MET A 95 3.40 15.99 -0.78
C MET A 95 2.75 17.37 -0.83
N SER A 96 3.50 18.46 -0.64
CA SER A 96 3.01 19.83 -0.74
C SER A 96 2.98 20.36 -2.19
N ASN A 97 3.54 19.64 -3.15
CA ASN A 97 3.62 20.06 -4.54
C ASN A 97 2.28 19.90 -5.27
N ALA A 98 1.43 20.91 -5.19
CA ALA A 98 0.14 20.98 -5.86
C ALA A 98 0.22 21.63 -7.27
N SER A 99 1.39 21.65 -7.92
CA SER A 99 1.49 22.20 -9.27
C SER A 99 0.64 21.42 -10.27
N PRO A 100 0.04 22.09 -11.28
CA PRO A 100 -0.78 21.42 -12.29
C PRO A 100 -0.04 20.28 -13.01
N GLU A 101 1.26 20.44 -13.24
CA GLU A 101 2.10 19.40 -13.82
C GLU A 101 2.22 18.18 -12.93
N ASN A 102 2.40 18.37 -11.61
CA ASN A 102 2.49 17.24 -10.67
C ASN A 102 1.14 16.55 -10.50
N ILE A 103 0.04 17.29 -10.46
CA ILE A 103 -1.31 16.74 -10.41
C ILE A 103 -1.57 15.87 -11.65
N ALA A 104 -1.21 16.33 -12.85
CA ALA A 104 -1.36 15.53 -14.08
C ALA A 104 -0.55 14.23 -14.02
N LYS A 105 0.64 14.25 -13.42
CA LYS A 105 1.46 13.05 -13.20
C LYS A 105 0.83 12.08 -12.19
N LEU A 106 0.21 12.60 -11.13
CA LEU A 106 -0.50 11.80 -10.14
C LEU A 106 -1.73 11.11 -10.74
N VAL A 107 -2.53 11.84 -11.54
CA VAL A 107 -3.68 11.27 -12.25
C VAL A 107 -3.24 10.11 -13.15
N LYS A 108 -2.20 10.35 -13.96
CA LYS A 108 -1.66 9.32 -14.84
C LYS A 108 -1.11 8.10 -14.07
N ALA A 109 -0.48 8.32 -12.91
CA ALA A 109 -0.02 7.24 -12.06
C ALA A 109 -1.21 6.43 -11.52
N GLY A 110 -2.30 7.09 -11.11
CA GLY A 110 -3.53 6.42 -10.66
C GLY A 110 -4.17 5.57 -11.77
N GLU A 111 -4.23 6.07 -13.01
CA GLU A 111 -4.72 5.30 -14.16
C GLU A 111 -3.88 4.03 -14.38
N LYS A 112 -2.56 4.15 -14.30
CA LYS A 112 -1.65 3.02 -14.40
C LYS A 112 -1.81 2.03 -13.25
N THR A 113 -2.00 2.54 -12.05
CA THR A 113 -2.26 1.71 -10.86
C THR A 113 -3.53 0.88 -11.04
N LEU A 114 -4.58 1.47 -11.62
CA LEU A 114 -5.82 0.75 -11.91
C LEU A 114 -5.62 -0.33 -12.97
N GLU A 115 -4.88 -0.04 -14.05
CA GLU A 115 -4.54 -1.04 -15.06
C GLU A 115 -3.78 -2.22 -14.43
N TYR A 116 -2.79 -1.92 -13.59
CA TYR A 116 -2.01 -2.93 -12.87
C TYR A 116 -2.89 -3.73 -11.90
N ALA A 117 -3.73 -3.08 -11.12
CA ALA A 117 -4.61 -3.73 -10.15
C ALA A 117 -5.55 -4.76 -10.80
N LYS A 118 -6.01 -4.49 -12.03
CA LYS A 118 -6.81 -5.47 -12.79
C LYS A 118 -6.02 -6.71 -13.15
N THR A 119 -4.72 -6.59 -13.40
CA THR A 119 -3.86 -7.76 -13.66
C THR A 119 -3.55 -8.55 -12.39
N GLU A 120 -3.66 -7.91 -11.22
CA GLU A 120 -3.44 -8.53 -9.90
C GLU A 120 -4.73 -9.10 -9.27
N GLY A 121 -5.85 -9.15 -9.99
CA GLY A 121 -7.07 -9.80 -9.54
C GLY A 121 -8.10 -8.83 -8.91
N LEU A 122 -8.08 -7.54 -9.24
CA LEU A 122 -9.06 -6.58 -8.74
C LEU A 122 -10.49 -6.97 -9.14
N ASP A 123 -10.70 -7.44 -10.35
CA ASP A 123 -12.04 -7.80 -10.83
C ASP A 123 -12.56 -9.03 -10.07
N ASP A 124 -11.73 -10.05 -9.84
CA ASP A 124 -12.08 -11.24 -9.04
C ASP A 124 -12.39 -10.87 -7.58
N PHE A 125 -11.61 -9.95 -7.00
CA PHE A 125 -11.85 -9.44 -5.65
C PHE A 125 -13.19 -8.69 -5.54
N LEU A 126 -13.54 -7.88 -6.55
CA LEU A 126 -14.80 -7.15 -6.56
C LEU A 126 -16.00 -8.07 -6.77
N ASP A 127 -15.88 -9.10 -7.58
CA ASP A 127 -16.92 -10.10 -7.79
C ASP A 127 -17.17 -10.88 -6.48
N ALA A 128 -16.11 -11.26 -5.76
CA ALA A 128 -16.23 -11.92 -4.46
C ALA A 128 -16.88 -11.05 -3.36
N LEU A 129 -16.88 -9.72 -3.50
CA LEU A 129 -17.59 -8.81 -2.60
C LEU A 129 -19.10 -8.71 -2.87
N LEU A 130 -19.54 -9.09 -4.07
CA LEU A 130 -20.93 -8.93 -4.52
C LEU A 130 -21.74 -10.21 -4.34
N ASP A 131 -21.08 -11.34 -4.09
CA ASP A 131 -21.69 -12.64 -3.79
C ASP A 131 -22.00 -12.79 -2.28
#